data_70b7e7cb040bb9ee9595aaa026059424
#
_entry.id   70b7e7cb040bb9ee9595aaa026059424
#
_cell.length_a   1.000
_cell.length_b   1.000
_cell.length_c   1.000
_cell.angle_alpha   90.00
_cell.angle_beta   90.00
_cell.angle_gamma   90.00
#
_symmetry.space_group_name_H-M   'P 1'
#
loop_
_entity.id
_entity.type
_entity.pdbx_description
1 polymer ?
#
loop_
_entity_poly.entity_id
_entity_poly.type
_entity_poly.pdbx_seq_one_letter_code
_entity_poly.pdbx_strand_id
1 'polypeptide(L)'
;MRRRRFLAWTLGAAACAAGCGTGHVGGGPADAGGRFSIVAGGRRWARVGEAFAAAARASGVGTSSTGTPITVTGLPALAASELNNGQTLLDTSTPLSRLTGDVEVVVVPVNSRFKDFDDFGVHLRTDPSGTMLAGGPQGEPDHLLFGLIAKGLGADTRQIDYTGYPGSHEAVSALLGGKAAAAAGLLGDWRAVIDGGGVRALAVSCARRVPGLDVPTLLECGVRVDFADWAAAVGPDDMPEDGRESAVRMCDEVTSSPSWRRACRKAGWISIPLSGDDFRLWLTSEVERTQAVLRDLGLLASTRATTCWGSCGNGH
;
A
#
# COMPACT_ATOMS: atom_id res chain seq x y z
N MET A 1 54.26 28.22 7.31
CA MET A 1 55.08 28.94 6.32
C MET A 1 54.52 28.79 4.93
N ARG A 2 54.45 29.94 4.20
CA ARG A 2 54.20 30.16 2.74
C ARG A 2 52.75 29.90 2.26
N ARG A 3 51.92 30.94 2.16
CA ARG A 3 51.78 32.07 1.21
C ARG A 3 51.10 31.64 -0.12
N ARG A 4 49.85 32.06 -0.22
CA ARG A 4 49.19 33.01 -1.16
C ARG A 4 49.60 32.90 -2.64
N ARG A 5 48.59 32.81 -3.52
CA ARG A 5 48.47 33.74 -4.66
C ARG A 5 47.04 33.78 -5.21
N PHE A 6 46.44 34.99 -5.16
CA PHE A 6 45.33 35.49 -5.93
C PHE A 6 45.70 35.69 -7.38
N LEU A 7 44.78 35.51 -8.31
CA LEU A 7 44.75 36.21 -9.59
C LEU A 7 43.31 36.44 -10.01
N ALA A 8 42.90 37.72 -10.02
CA ALA A 8 41.71 38.26 -10.66
C ALA A 8 42.10 38.80 -12.05
N TRP A 9 41.21 38.66 -13.02
CA TRP A 9 41.17 39.50 -14.26
C TRP A 9 39.73 39.47 -14.76
N THR A 10 38.98 40.49 -14.66
CA THR A 10 38.53 41.67 -15.38
C THR A 10 37.76 41.43 -16.68
N LEU A 11 36.49 41.86 -16.60
CA LEU A 11 35.63 42.64 -17.53
C LEU A 11 35.83 42.54 -19.06
N GLY A 12 34.67 42.27 -19.71
CA GLY A 12 34.43 42.57 -21.08
C GLY A 12 32.94 42.73 -21.33
N ALA A 13 32.47 43.99 -21.34
CA ALA A 13 31.11 44.38 -21.76
C ALA A 13 31.08 44.56 -23.26
N ALA A 14 30.04 44.05 -23.92
CA ALA A 14 29.65 44.50 -25.27
C ALA A 14 28.13 44.53 -25.38
N ALA A 15 27.59 45.72 -25.55
CA ALA A 15 26.20 46.02 -25.87
C ALA A 15 26.04 46.16 -27.40
N CYS A 16 24.79 46.10 -27.82
CA CYS A 16 24.13 46.44 -29.10
C CYS A 16 23.51 45.19 -29.78
N ALA A 17 22.29 45.19 -30.27
CA ALA A 17 21.36 46.22 -30.73
C ALA A 17 19.93 45.66 -30.75
N ALA A 18 18.96 46.57 -30.71
CA ALA A 18 17.52 46.36 -30.84
C ALA A 18 17.13 45.77 -32.20
N GLY A 19 16.18 44.81 -32.16
CA GLY A 19 15.44 44.34 -33.32
C GLY A 19 13.99 44.08 -32.88
N CYS A 20 13.09 45.04 -33.14
CA CYS A 20 11.65 44.82 -33.02
C CYS A 20 11.21 43.82 -34.10
N GLY A 21 10.79 42.64 -33.67
CA GLY A 21 10.08 41.65 -34.46
C GLY A 21 8.80 41.29 -33.76
N THR A 22 7.65 41.84 -34.19
CA THR A 22 6.32 41.39 -33.77
C THR A 22 6.04 40.03 -34.39
N GLY A 23 6.46 38.98 -33.73
CA GLY A 23 6.08 37.61 -34.04
C GLY A 23 5.01 37.15 -33.04
N HIS A 24 3.78 36.95 -33.51
CA HIS A 24 2.78 36.17 -32.81
C HIS A 24 3.35 34.76 -32.60
N VAL A 25 3.85 34.51 -31.44
CA VAL A 25 4.14 33.13 -31.00
C VAL A 25 2.83 32.57 -30.51
N GLY A 26 2.22 31.68 -31.31
CA GLY A 26 1.13 30.84 -30.87
C GLY A 26 1.56 30.10 -29.62
N GLY A 27 0.80 30.26 -28.55
CA GLY A 27 1.00 29.51 -27.34
C GLY A 27 0.81 28.02 -27.63
N GLY A 28 1.94 27.32 -27.81
CA GLY A 28 1.97 25.87 -27.66
C GLY A 28 1.62 25.53 -26.21
N PRO A 29 1.14 24.32 -25.94
CA PRO A 29 0.82 23.93 -24.56
C PRO A 29 2.05 24.17 -23.70
N ALA A 30 1.88 25.02 -22.69
CA ALA A 30 2.94 25.34 -21.74
C ALA A 30 3.54 24.06 -21.23
N ASP A 31 4.84 23.99 -21.32
CA ASP A 31 5.71 22.92 -20.80
C ASP A 31 5.23 22.44 -19.42
N ALA A 32 4.47 21.34 -19.39
CA ALA A 32 4.08 20.65 -18.17
C ALA A 32 5.26 19.85 -17.58
N GLY A 33 6.43 20.04 -18.17
CA GLY A 33 7.68 19.39 -17.78
C GLY A 33 8.21 19.96 -16.45
N GLY A 34 8.05 19.21 -15.38
CA GLY A 34 8.73 19.51 -14.12
C GLY A 34 7.87 20.01 -12.98
N ARG A 35 6.53 19.94 -13.08
CA ARG A 35 5.63 20.35 -11.99
C ARG A 35 5.67 19.44 -10.77
N PHE A 36 5.96 18.14 -10.95
CA PHE A 36 5.86 17.14 -9.90
C PHE A 36 7.15 16.38 -9.68
N SER A 37 7.40 16.02 -8.41
CA SER A 37 8.46 15.13 -7.97
C SER A 37 7.82 13.85 -7.43
N ILE A 38 8.13 12.68 -7.97
CA ILE A 38 7.60 11.42 -7.47
C ILE A 38 8.55 10.88 -6.42
N VAL A 39 8.07 10.69 -5.20
CA VAL A 39 8.83 10.23 -4.05
C VAL A 39 8.15 9.02 -3.38
N ALA A 40 8.93 8.12 -2.81
CA ALA A 40 8.39 7.04 -1.99
C ALA A 40 8.23 7.52 -0.55
N GLY A 41 7.08 7.26 0.08
CA GLY A 41 6.80 7.58 1.49
C GLY A 41 7.57 6.70 2.48
N GLY A 42 8.41 5.78 1.98
CA GLY A 42 9.25 4.89 2.76
C GLY A 42 9.82 3.76 1.91
N ARG A 43 10.70 2.94 2.49
CA ARG A 43 11.37 1.82 1.77
C ARG A 43 10.37 0.85 1.12
N ARG A 44 9.25 0.59 1.78
CA ARG A 44 8.22 -0.35 1.32
C ARG A 44 7.69 0.03 -0.07
N TRP A 45 7.52 1.33 -0.32
CA TRP A 45 6.98 1.82 -1.59
C TRP A 45 8.05 2.25 -2.60
N ALA A 46 9.34 2.07 -2.31
CA ALA A 46 10.43 2.47 -3.21
C ALA A 46 10.27 1.85 -4.61
N ARG A 47 9.98 0.55 -4.69
CA ARG A 47 9.78 -0.16 -5.97
C ARG A 47 8.59 0.40 -6.77
N VAL A 48 7.46 0.68 -6.10
CA VAL A 48 6.28 1.26 -6.76
C VAL A 48 6.58 2.68 -7.20
N GLY A 49 7.19 3.50 -6.34
CA GLY A 49 7.57 4.88 -6.64
C GLY A 49 8.55 4.98 -7.81
N GLU A 50 9.58 4.15 -7.84
CA GLU A 50 10.54 4.07 -8.94
C GLU A 50 9.88 3.63 -10.26
N ALA A 51 9.00 2.62 -10.21
CA ALA A 51 8.27 2.15 -11.37
C ALA A 51 7.31 3.21 -11.90
N PHE A 52 6.62 3.93 -11.01
CA PHE A 52 5.71 5.00 -11.36
C PHE A 52 6.45 6.19 -11.97
N ALA A 53 7.57 6.62 -11.39
CA ALA A 53 8.43 7.66 -11.94
C ALA A 53 9.03 7.25 -13.31
N ALA A 54 9.43 5.99 -13.47
CA ALA A 54 9.94 5.49 -14.75
C ALA A 54 8.83 5.47 -15.83
N ALA A 55 7.61 5.07 -15.46
CA ALA A 55 6.47 5.08 -16.36
C ALA A 55 6.07 6.52 -16.76
N ALA A 56 6.10 7.46 -15.81
CA ALA A 56 5.87 8.88 -16.08
C ALA A 56 6.85 9.42 -17.14
N ARG A 57 8.14 9.21 -16.93
CA ARG A 57 9.16 9.62 -17.92
C ARG A 57 8.95 8.97 -19.28
N ALA A 58 8.61 7.68 -19.32
CA ALA A 58 8.36 6.95 -20.57
C ALA A 58 7.10 7.39 -21.30
N SER A 59 6.16 8.03 -20.62
CA SER A 59 4.94 8.63 -21.19
C SER A 59 5.12 10.09 -21.61
N GLY A 60 6.33 10.64 -21.44
CA GLY A 60 6.59 12.07 -21.75
C GLY A 60 6.10 13.02 -20.66
N VAL A 61 5.64 12.51 -19.55
CA VAL A 61 5.25 13.34 -18.39
C VAL A 61 6.52 13.85 -17.72
N GLY A 62 6.73 15.15 -17.77
CA GLY A 62 7.88 15.80 -17.17
C GLY A 62 7.81 15.72 -15.65
N THR A 63 8.77 15.05 -15.03
CA THR A 63 8.99 15.05 -13.57
C THR A 63 10.27 15.82 -13.24
N SER A 64 10.28 16.54 -12.13
CA SER A 64 11.43 17.33 -11.66
C SER A 64 11.71 16.99 -10.20
N SER A 65 12.98 16.98 -9.81
CA SER A 65 13.36 16.80 -8.40
C SER A 65 12.95 17.97 -7.49
N THR A 66 12.60 19.13 -8.07
CA THR A 66 12.18 20.35 -7.36
C THR A 66 10.68 20.63 -7.49
N GLY A 67 9.93 19.76 -8.17
CA GLY A 67 8.47 19.88 -8.31
C GLY A 67 7.71 19.57 -7.03
N THR A 68 6.41 19.84 -7.03
CA THR A 68 5.52 19.46 -5.92
C THR A 68 5.62 17.95 -5.68
N PRO A 69 5.87 17.50 -4.43
CA PRO A 69 6.05 16.10 -4.15
C PRO A 69 4.75 15.31 -4.28
N ILE A 70 4.77 14.27 -5.09
CA ILE A 70 3.73 13.24 -5.15
C ILE A 70 4.28 12.03 -4.43
N THR A 71 3.74 11.76 -3.26
CA THR A 71 4.22 10.69 -2.38
C THR A 71 3.50 9.39 -2.68
N VAL A 72 4.26 8.31 -2.92
CA VAL A 72 3.71 6.96 -3.01
C VAL A 72 3.68 6.35 -1.62
N THR A 73 2.48 5.98 -1.17
CA THR A 73 2.17 5.41 0.15
C THR A 73 1.15 4.27 -0.01
N GLY A 74 0.58 3.73 1.07
CA GLY A 74 -0.39 2.66 0.94
C GLY A 74 -0.98 2.17 2.26
N LEU A 75 -1.65 1.00 2.21
CA LEU A 75 -2.38 0.40 3.33
C LEU A 75 -1.56 0.31 4.64
N PRO A 76 -0.28 -0.10 4.63
CA PRO A 76 0.52 -0.12 5.85
C PRO A 76 0.66 1.23 6.56
N ALA A 77 0.77 2.33 5.79
CA ALA A 77 0.83 3.67 6.39
C ALA A 77 -0.52 4.08 6.97
N LEU A 78 -1.62 3.74 6.29
CA LEU A 78 -2.97 3.95 6.81
C LEU A 78 -3.17 3.20 8.13
N ALA A 79 -2.88 1.90 8.17
CA ALA A 79 -3.04 1.10 9.37
C ALA A 79 -2.14 1.60 10.53
N ALA A 80 -0.90 1.98 10.24
CA ALA A 80 0.00 2.54 11.24
C ALA A 80 -0.50 3.87 11.81
N SER A 81 -1.09 4.75 10.99
CA SER A 81 -1.66 6.01 11.48
C SER A 81 -2.84 5.78 12.42
N GLU A 82 -3.71 4.83 12.09
CA GLU A 82 -4.83 4.45 12.95
C GLU A 82 -4.37 3.89 14.30
N LEU A 83 -3.37 2.99 14.29
CA LEU A 83 -2.82 2.39 15.52
C LEU A 83 -2.13 3.41 16.44
N ASN A 84 -1.55 4.45 15.88
CA ASN A 84 -0.86 5.48 16.63
C ASN A 84 -1.78 6.66 17.05
N ASN A 85 -3.09 6.55 16.89
CA ASN A 85 -4.06 7.64 17.04
C ASN A 85 -3.65 8.89 16.26
N GLY A 86 -3.00 8.66 15.14
CA GLY A 86 -2.51 9.69 14.25
C GLY A 86 -3.62 10.24 13.34
N GLN A 87 -3.25 11.27 12.62
CA GLN A 87 -4.08 11.77 11.53
C GLN A 87 -4.05 10.77 10.38
N THR A 88 -5.18 10.56 9.73
CA THR A 88 -5.29 9.65 8.59
C THR A 88 -4.61 10.23 7.34
N LEU A 89 -4.47 9.42 6.29
CA LEU A 89 -4.01 9.94 4.99
C LEU A 89 -4.95 11.00 4.42
N LEU A 90 -6.21 11.01 4.81
CA LEU A 90 -7.21 12.02 4.41
C LEU A 90 -6.98 13.36 5.11
N ASP A 91 -6.38 13.34 6.31
CA ASP A 91 -6.13 14.54 7.12
C ASP A 91 -4.78 15.18 6.84
N THR A 92 -3.84 14.41 6.27
CA THR A 92 -2.42 14.81 6.11
C THR A 92 -1.97 14.87 4.66
N SER A 93 -2.85 14.59 3.72
CA SER A 93 -2.50 14.57 2.29
C SER A 93 -3.69 14.80 1.38
N THR A 94 -3.42 15.21 0.16
CA THR A 94 -4.41 15.27 -0.91
C THR A 94 -4.44 13.93 -1.66
N PRO A 95 -5.52 13.13 -1.58
CA PRO A 95 -5.65 11.89 -2.34
C PRO A 95 -5.68 12.15 -3.84
N LEU A 96 -4.83 11.45 -4.60
CA LEU A 96 -4.72 11.63 -6.05
C LEU A 96 -5.16 10.39 -6.83
N SER A 97 -4.52 9.24 -6.57
CA SER A 97 -4.84 8.01 -7.28
C SER A 97 -4.37 6.77 -6.52
N ARG A 98 -5.19 5.73 -6.48
CA ARG A 98 -4.74 4.36 -6.20
C ARG A 98 -3.98 3.85 -7.42
N LEU A 99 -2.87 3.15 -7.20
CA LEU A 99 -1.96 2.72 -8.27
C LEU A 99 -1.98 1.21 -8.48
N THR A 100 -1.66 0.47 -7.42
CA THR A 100 -1.49 -0.99 -7.45
C THR A 100 -2.14 -1.64 -6.25
N GLY A 101 -2.36 -2.95 -6.37
CA GLY A 101 -2.56 -3.87 -5.26
C GLY A 101 -1.56 -5.00 -5.37
N ASP A 102 -0.98 -5.39 -4.24
CA ASP A 102 -0.19 -6.60 -4.13
C ASP A 102 -1.07 -7.72 -3.54
N VAL A 103 -1.01 -8.90 -4.15
CA VAL A 103 -1.86 -10.04 -3.75
C VAL A 103 -1.23 -10.71 -2.55
N GLU A 104 -2.02 -10.99 -1.54
CA GLU A 104 -1.61 -11.85 -0.44
C GLU A 104 -2.07 -13.29 -0.65
N VAL A 105 -1.31 -14.22 -0.09
CA VAL A 105 -1.59 -15.65 -0.12
C VAL A 105 -1.60 -16.20 1.30
N VAL A 106 -2.55 -17.09 1.57
CA VAL A 106 -2.56 -17.90 2.79
C VAL A 106 -1.88 -19.22 2.49
N VAL A 107 -0.87 -19.57 3.30
CA VAL A 107 -0.04 -20.75 3.11
C VAL A 107 0.05 -21.59 4.38
N VAL A 108 0.31 -22.88 4.19
CA VAL A 108 0.60 -23.85 5.27
C VAL A 108 1.82 -24.68 4.89
N PRO A 109 2.53 -25.32 5.85
CA PRO A 109 3.57 -26.28 5.54
C PRO A 109 3.04 -27.39 4.60
N VAL A 110 3.87 -27.90 3.70
CA VAL A 110 3.44 -28.94 2.74
C VAL A 110 2.90 -30.21 3.44
N ASN A 111 3.42 -30.53 4.61
CA ASN A 111 3.00 -31.64 5.46
C ASN A 111 1.90 -31.28 6.48
N SER A 112 1.30 -30.07 6.35
CA SER A 112 0.21 -29.63 7.22
C SER A 112 -0.98 -30.58 7.14
N ARG A 113 -1.70 -30.71 8.26
CA ARG A 113 -3.01 -31.38 8.34
C ARG A 113 -4.09 -30.70 7.46
N PHE A 114 -3.94 -29.39 7.22
CA PHE A 114 -4.87 -28.64 6.37
C PHE A 114 -4.56 -28.92 4.90
N LYS A 115 -5.46 -29.63 4.22
CA LYS A 115 -5.29 -30.01 2.81
C LYS A 115 -5.69 -28.90 1.85
N ASP A 116 -6.66 -28.09 2.27
CA ASP A 116 -7.25 -27.00 1.52
C ASP A 116 -7.68 -25.88 2.47
N PHE A 117 -8.31 -24.84 1.91
CA PHE A 117 -8.78 -23.71 2.71
C PHE A 117 -9.98 -24.07 3.58
N ASP A 118 -10.82 -25.03 3.17
CA ASP A 118 -11.99 -25.43 3.96
C ASP A 118 -11.58 -26.13 5.26
N ASP A 119 -10.60 -27.06 5.20
CA ASP A 119 -10.01 -27.69 6.39
C ASP A 119 -9.46 -26.64 7.35
N PHE A 120 -8.70 -25.66 6.83
CA PHE A 120 -8.15 -24.57 7.61
C PHE A 120 -9.26 -23.69 8.21
N GLY A 121 -10.23 -23.30 7.40
CA GLY A 121 -11.33 -22.41 7.78
C GLY A 121 -12.24 -23.01 8.87
N VAL A 122 -12.55 -24.30 8.78
CA VAL A 122 -13.30 -25.02 9.82
C VAL A 122 -12.52 -25.00 11.13
N HIS A 123 -11.21 -25.25 11.08
CA HIS A 123 -10.38 -25.26 12.28
C HIS A 123 -10.25 -23.86 12.89
N LEU A 124 -9.95 -22.85 12.09
CA LEU A 124 -9.84 -21.45 12.54
C LEU A 124 -11.15 -20.96 13.19
N ARG A 125 -12.29 -21.38 12.66
CA ARG A 125 -13.60 -21.01 13.21
C ARG A 125 -13.88 -21.68 14.56
N THR A 126 -13.46 -22.93 14.75
CA THR A 126 -13.75 -23.73 15.96
C THR A 126 -12.74 -23.54 17.06
N ASP A 127 -11.49 -23.25 16.73
CA ASP A 127 -10.38 -23.07 17.66
C ASP A 127 -9.43 -21.94 17.18
N PRO A 128 -9.90 -20.69 17.22
CA PRO A 128 -9.10 -19.56 16.77
C PRO A 128 -7.82 -19.35 17.61
N SER A 129 -7.91 -19.58 18.94
CA SER A 129 -6.77 -19.44 19.85
C SER A 129 -5.76 -20.60 19.79
N GLY A 130 -6.18 -21.77 19.29
CA GLY A 130 -5.29 -22.91 19.08
C GLY A 130 -4.73 -22.96 17.66
N THR A 131 -5.07 -21.99 16.81
CA THR A 131 -4.57 -21.90 15.44
C THR A 131 -3.47 -20.83 15.36
N MET A 132 -2.21 -21.23 15.52
CA MET A 132 -1.07 -20.31 15.46
C MET A 132 -0.90 -19.75 14.04
N LEU A 133 -1.05 -18.44 13.87
CA LEU A 133 -0.94 -17.72 12.62
C LEU A 133 0.34 -16.88 12.59
N ALA A 134 0.92 -16.71 11.42
CA ALA A 134 2.13 -15.89 11.21
C ALA A 134 1.99 -14.97 9.99
N GLY A 135 2.72 -13.87 10.01
CA GLY A 135 2.83 -12.93 8.90
C GLY A 135 3.71 -11.75 9.29
N GLY A 136 3.57 -10.61 8.64
CA GLY A 136 4.23 -9.36 8.98
C GLY A 136 3.82 -8.81 10.35
N PRO A 137 4.30 -7.63 10.73
CA PRO A 137 4.02 -7.02 12.02
C PRO A 137 2.53 -6.92 12.34
N GLN A 138 2.18 -6.92 13.64
CA GLN A 138 0.79 -6.78 14.06
C GLN A 138 0.19 -5.47 13.56
N GLY A 139 -1.05 -5.55 13.03
CA GLY A 139 -1.77 -4.41 12.45
C GLY A 139 -1.38 -4.10 11.00
N GLU A 140 -0.39 -4.78 10.43
CA GLU A 140 -0.06 -4.70 9.01
C GLU A 140 -0.97 -5.61 8.15
N PRO A 141 -0.90 -5.52 6.81
CA PRO A 141 -1.81 -6.19 5.89
C PRO A 141 -2.04 -7.67 6.15
N ASP A 142 -0.98 -8.45 6.43
CA ASP A 142 -1.08 -9.89 6.71
C ASP A 142 -1.98 -10.18 7.93
N HIS A 143 -1.85 -9.36 8.98
CA HIS A 143 -2.70 -9.47 10.16
C HIS A 143 -4.14 -9.03 9.88
N LEU A 144 -4.31 -7.93 9.12
CA LEU A 144 -5.64 -7.47 8.70
C LEU A 144 -6.34 -8.53 7.85
N LEU A 145 -5.61 -9.22 6.95
CA LEU A 145 -6.15 -10.30 6.14
C LEU A 145 -6.68 -11.45 7.00
N PHE A 146 -5.90 -11.92 8.00
CA PHE A 146 -6.39 -12.94 8.93
C PHE A 146 -7.59 -12.48 9.75
N GLY A 147 -7.62 -11.21 10.16
CA GLY A 147 -8.81 -10.64 10.81
C GLY A 147 -10.05 -10.67 9.92
N LEU A 148 -9.91 -10.31 8.65
CA LEU A 148 -10.98 -10.37 7.66
C LEU A 148 -11.44 -11.81 7.39
N ILE A 149 -10.49 -12.75 7.27
CA ILE A 149 -10.80 -14.19 7.09
C ILE A 149 -11.55 -14.73 8.30
N ALA A 150 -11.05 -14.50 9.51
CA ALA A 150 -11.71 -14.95 10.74
C ALA A 150 -13.14 -14.41 10.84
N LYS A 151 -13.32 -13.11 10.61
CA LYS A 151 -14.63 -12.48 10.57
C LYS A 151 -15.56 -13.09 9.51
N GLY A 152 -15.04 -13.28 8.30
CA GLY A 152 -15.78 -13.87 7.17
C GLY A 152 -16.21 -15.33 7.41
N LEU A 153 -15.45 -16.08 8.20
CA LEU A 153 -15.75 -17.44 8.64
C LEU A 153 -16.67 -17.49 9.87
N GLY A 154 -16.92 -16.35 10.52
CA GLY A 154 -17.67 -16.28 11.78
C GLY A 154 -16.86 -16.75 13.00
N ALA A 155 -15.54 -16.71 12.94
CA ALA A 155 -14.64 -16.94 14.08
C ALA A 155 -14.60 -15.70 14.98
N ASP A 156 -14.25 -15.90 16.26
CA ASP A 156 -13.97 -14.77 17.17
C ASP A 156 -12.60 -14.18 16.82
N THR A 157 -12.63 -13.05 16.13
CA THR A 157 -11.45 -12.36 15.62
C THR A 157 -10.48 -11.92 16.73
N ARG A 158 -10.98 -11.67 17.94
CA ARG A 158 -10.14 -11.29 19.10
C ARG A 158 -9.33 -12.46 19.68
N GLN A 159 -9.75 -13.66 19.36
CA GLN A 159 -9.11 -14.88 19.87
C GLN A 159 -8.09 -15.47 18.91
N ILE A 160 -7.88 -14.89 17.72
CA ILE A 160 -6.86 -15.43 16.81
C ILE A 160 -5.47 -15.30 17.43
N ASP A 161 -4.72 -16.40 17.42
CA ASP A 161 -3.33 -16.45 17.86
C ASP A 161 -2.41 -16.04 16.72
N TYR A 162 -2.03 -14.76 16.66
CA TYR A 162 -1.21 -14.20 15.61
C TYR A 162 0.14 -13.72 16.13
N THR A 163 1.22 -14.23 15.52
CA THR A 163 2.58 -13.77 15.75
C THR A 163 3.11 -12.99 14.54
N GLY A 164 3.38 -11.70 14.76
CA GLY A 164 3.99 -10.84 13.76
C GLY A 164 5.50 -10.99 13.69
N TYR A 165 6.05 -11.03 12.47
CA TYR A 165 7.48 -11.11 12.19
C TYR A 165 7.96 -9.85 11.46
N PRO A 166 9.26 -9.47 11.59
CA PRO A 166 9.78 -8.27 10.94
C PRO A 166 9.72 -8.27 9.41
N GLY A 167 9.63 -9.44 8.80
CA GLY A 167 9.56 -9.60 7.35
C GLY A 167 9.16 -11.02 6.93
N SER A 168 8.91 -11.17 5.62
CA SER A 168 8.45 -12.43 5.03
C SER A 168 9.44 -13.59 5.25
N HIS A 169 10.74 -13.31 5.29
CA HIS A 169 11.77 -14.35 5.51
C HIS A 169 11.65 -15.00 6.89
N GLU A 170 11.44 -14.19 7.92
CA GLU A 170 11.25 -14.66 9.30
C GLU A 170 9.91 -15.41 9.45
N ALA A 171 8.85 -14.92 8.78
CA ALA A 171 7.55 -15.60 8.76
C ALA A 171 7.64 -16.97 8.06
N VAL A 172 8.36 -17.07 6.92
CA VAL A 172 8.66 -18.35 6.24
C VAL A 172 9.41 -19.29 7.19
N SER A 173 10.46 -18.80 7.86
CA SER A 173 11.26 -19.59 8.79
C SER A 173 10.44 -20.09 9.97
N ALA A 174 9.53 -19.27 10.50
CA ALA A 174 8.63 -19.64 11.60
C ALA A 174 7.64 -20.71 11.16
N LEU A 175 7.05 -20.57 9.97
CA LEU A 175 6.11 -21.55 9.42
C LEU A 175 6.77 -22.91 9.19
N LEU A 176 7.92 -22.92 8.50
CA LEU A 176 8.66 -24.16 8.20
C LEU A 176 9.25 -24.81 9.47
N GLY A 177 9.56 -23.99 10.49
CA GLY A 177 10.03 -24.45 11.80
C GLY A 177 8.92 -24.93 12.73
N GLY A 178 7.66 -24.95 12.28
CA GLY A 178 6.51 -25.45 13.08
C GLY A 178 6.05 -24.48 14.19
N LYS A 179 6.47 -23.21 14.14
CA LYS A 179 6.04 -22.17 15.08
C LYS A 179 4.71 -21.53 14.72
N ALA A 180 4.20 -21.84 13.53
CA ALA A 180 2.90 -21.41 13.05
C ALA A 180 2.25 -22.57 12.27
N ALA A 181 0.92 -22.63 12.31
CA ALA A 181 0.12 -23.60 11.57
C ALA A 181 -0.21 -23.11 10.16
N ALA A 182 -0.35 -21.79 10.02
CA ALA A 182 -0.56 -21.10 8.74
C ALA A 182 0.13 -19.72 8.75
N ALA A 183 0.41 -19.20 7.56
CA ALA A 183 0.94 -17.84 7.41
C ALA A 183 0.23 -17.12 6.28
N ALA A 184 0.23 -15.77 6.34
CA ALA A 184 -0.14 -14.92 5.22
C ALA A 184 1.02 -14.01 4.84
N GLY A 185 0.98 -13.49 3.62
CA GLY A 185 1.93 -12.49 3.14
C GLY A 185 1.83 -12.28 1.64
N LEU A 186 2.64 -11.37 1.14
CA LEU A 186 2.65 -11.03 -0.28
C LEU A 186 3.01 -12.25 -1.13
N LEU A 187 2.20 -12.55 -2.13
CA LEU A 187 2.42 -13.70 -3.02
C LEU A 187 3.82 -13.68 -3.65
N GLY A 188 4.33 -12.48 -3.98
CA GLY A 188 5.66 -12.31 -4.54
C GLY A 188 6.77 -12.85 -3.63
N ASP A 189 6.63 -12.68 -2.31
CA ASP A 189 7.60 -13.14 -1.31
C ASP A 189 7.51 -14.66 -1.07
N TRP A 190 6.31 -15.21 -1.13
CA TRP A 190 6.05 -16.63 -0.91
C TRP A 190 6.26 -17.49 -2.17
N ARG A 191 6.29 -16.88 -3.35
CA ARG A 191 6.29 -17.60 -4.63
C ARG A 191 7.39 -18.65 -4.74
N ALA A 192 8.61 -18.31 -4.39
CA ALA A 192 9.74 -19.24 -4.48
C ALA A 192 9.58 -20.45 -3.55
N VAL A 193 8.99 -20.28 -2.36
CA VAL A 193 8.77 -21.35 -1.39
C VAL A 193 7.59 -22.23 -1.83
N ILE A 194 6.56 -21.64 -2.43
CA ILE A 194 5.42 -22.38 -3.03
C ILE A 194 5.93 -23.23 -4.20
N ASP A 195 6.64 -22.63 -5.15
CA ASP A 195 7.16 -23.33 -6.34
C ASP A 195 8.19 -24.41 -5.97
N GLY A 196 8.93 -24.20 -4.88
CA GLY A 196 9.85 -25.17 -4.31
C GLY A 196 9.18 -26.31 -3.52
N GLY A 197 7.86 -26.28 -3.34
CA GLY A 197 7.11 -27.32 -2.62
C GLY A 197 7.33 -27.35 -1.12
N GLY A 198 7.90 -26.28 -0.52
CA GLY A 198 8.08 -26.17 0.93
C GLY A 198 6.78 -25.87 1.66
N VAL A 199 5.86 -25.15 1.00
CA VAL A 199 4.55 -24.80 1.52
C VAL A 199 3.45 -25.11 0.49
N ARG A 200 2.23 -25.23 0.97
CA ARG A 200 1.01 -25.31 0.16
C ARG A 200 0.25 -24.00 0.30
N ALA A 201 -0.05 -23.36 -0.84
CA ALA A 201 -0.96 -22.23 -0.88
C ALA A 201 -2.41 -22.73 -0.78
N LEU A 202 -3.19 -22.11 0.10
CA LEU A 202 -4.59 -22.47 0.35
C LEU A 202 -5.57 -21.54 -0.37
N ALA A 203 -5.33 -20.24 -0.34
CA ALA A 203 -6.16 -19.25 -1.02
C ALA A 203 -5.36 -17.97 -1.30
N VAL A 204 -5.80 -17.20 -2.30
CA VAL A 204 -5.32 -15.84 -2.59
C VAL A 204 -6.37 -14.80 -2.22
N SER A 205 -5.92 -13.62 -1.84
CA SER A 205 -6.77 -12.54 -1.30
C SER A 205 -7.57 -11.76 -2.36
N CYS A 206 -7.15 -11.81 -3.62
CA CYS A 206 -7.74 -11.03 -4.70
C CYS A 206 -9.01 -11.70 -5.29
N ALA A 207 -9.83 -10.88 -5.96
CA ALA A 207 -11.13 -11.30 -6.50
C ALA A 207 -11.04 -12.36 -7.64
N ARG A 208 -9.90 -12.48 -8.32
CA ARG A 208 -9.70 -13.42 -9.43
C ARG A 208 -8.46 -14.26 -9.18
N ARG A 209 -8.48 -15.51 -9.65
CA ARG A 209 -7.30 -16.39 -9.58
C ARG A 209 -6.09 -15.77 -10.25
N VAL A 210 -4.92 -16.01 -9.66
CA VAL A 210 -3.64 -15.54 -10.20
C VAL A 210 -3.18 -16.47 -11.31
N PRO A 211 -2.89 -15.96 -12.52
CA PRO A 211 -2.38 -16.79 -13.60
C PRO A 211 -1.10 -17.53 -13.21
N GLY A 212 -1.04 -18.82 -13.54
CA GLY A 212 0.11 -19.68 -13.22
C GLY A 212 0.20 -20.11 -11.76
N LEU A 213 -0.89 -19.96 -11.00
CA LEU A 213 -1.04 -20.47 -9.64
C LEU A 213 -2.42 -21.13 -9.52
N ASP A 214 -2.46 -22.46 -9.40
CA ASP A 214 -3.72 -23.19 -9.23
C ASP A 214 -4.16 -23.18 -7.76
N VAL A 215 -4.63 -22.03 -7.32
CA VAL A 215 -5.08 -21.76 -5.95
C VAL A 215 -6.39 -20.97 -6.03
N PRO A 216 -7.42 -21.33 -5.25
CA PRO A 216 -8.67 -20.58 -5.23
C PRO A 216 -8.51 -19.20 -4.62
N THR A 217 -9.44 -18.32 -4.93
CA THR A 217 -9.59 -17.05 -4.21
C THR A 217 -10.38 -17.28 -2.91
N LEU A 218 -10.25 -16.35 -1.95
CA LEU A 218 -11.08 -16.36 -0.74
C LEU A 218 -12.58 -16.32 -1.06
N LEU A 219 -12.96 -15.62 -2.14
CA LEU A 219 -14.35 -15.56 -2.61
C LEU A 219 -14.83 -16.94 -3.08
N GLU A 220 -14.01 -17.70 -3.82
CA GLU A 220 -14.33 -19.08 -4.24
C GLU A 220 -14.42 -20.03 -3.04
N CYS A 221 -13.70 -19.74 -1.96
CA CYS A 221 -13.78 -20.47 -0.69
C CYS A 221 -14.95 -20.01 0.21
N GLY A 222 -15.86 -19.18 -0.31
CA GLY A 222 -17.04 -18.69 0.45
C GLY A 222 -16.75 -17.56 1.44
N VAL A 223 -15.53 -17.08 1.54
CA VAL A 223 -15.17 -15.93 2.38
C VAL A 223 -15.24 -14.65 1.55
N ARG A 224 -16.17 -13.77 1.89
CA ARG A 224 -16.41 -12.50 1.15
C ARG A 224 -15.32 -11.46 1.43
N VAL A 225 -14.10 -11.79 1.04
CA VAL A 225 -12.92 -10.93 1.16
C VAL A 225 -12.30 -10.78 -0.22
N ASP A 226 -12.22 -9.53 -0.68
CA ASP A 226 -11.37 -9.05 -1.77
C ASP A 226 -10.42 -8.05 -1.15
N PHE A 227 -9.14 -8.43 -1.07
CA PHE A 227 -8.14 -7.69 -0.33
C PHE A 227 -6.83 -7.62 -1.12
N ALA A 228 -6.17 -6.48 -1.04
CA ALA A 228 -4.85 -6.30 -1.58
C ALA A 228 -4.06 -5.30 -0.71
N ASP A 229 -2.77 -5.50 -0.54
CA ASP A 229 -1.88 -4.48 -0.02
C ASP A 229 -1.71 -3.40 -1.11
N TRP A 230 -2.51 -2.35 -1.01
CA TRP A 230 -2.58 -1.33 -2.04
C TRP A 230 -1.53 -0.24 -1.84
N ALA A 231 -1.09 0.33 -2.97
CA ALA A 231 -0.29 1.54 -3.01
C ALA A 231 -1.02 2.64 -3.79
N ALA A 232 -0.82 3.87 -3.35
CA ALA A 232 -1.46 5.07 -3.88
C ALA A 232 -0.50 6.24 -3.97
N ALA A 233 -0.82 7.20 -4.84
CA ALA A 233 -0.18 8.50 -4.94
C ALA A 233 -1.02 9.54 -4.18
N VAL A 234 -0.36 10.33 -3.35
CA VAL A 234 -0.94 11.45 -2.63
C VAL A 234 -0.08 12.70 -2.79
N GLY A 235 -0.70 13.87 -2.79
CA GLY A 235 -0.04 15.17 -2.75
C GLY A 235 0.05 15.73 -1.34
N PRO A 236 0.68 16.92 -1.16
CA PRO A 236 0.59 17.69 0.08
C PRO A 236 -0.87 17.97 0.48
N ASP A 237 -1.14 18.14 1.78
CA ASP A 237 -2.48 18.41 2.31
C ASP A 237 -3.06 19.76 1.85
N ASP A 238 -2.20 20.73 1.61
CA ASP A 238 -2.53 22.09 1.16
C ASP A 238 -2.45 22.26 -0.37
N MET A 239 -2.51 21.18 -1.14
CA MET A 239 -2.39 21.24 -2.61
C MET A 239 -3.54 22.08 -3.21
N PRO A 240 -3.25 23.17 -3.96
CA PRO A 240 -4.27 23.94 -4.66
C PRO A 240 -5.05 23.10 -5.68
N GLU A 241 -6.32 23.43 -5.91
CA GLU A 241 -7.21 22.62 -6.76
C GLU A 241 -6.70 22.42 -8.18
N ASP A 242 -6.13 23.46 -8.81
CA ASP A 242 -5.51 23.36 -10.16
C ASP A 242 -4.29 22.42 -10.16
N GLY A 243 -3.53 22.42 -9.06
CA GLY A 243 -2.44 21.49 -8.81
C GLY A 243 -2.93 20.05 -8.64
N ARG A 244 -3.99 19.85 -7.85
CA ARG A 244 -4.65 18.56 -7.63
C ARG A 244 -5.16 17.97 -8.94
N GLU A 245 -5.94 18.75 -9.70
CA GLU A 245 -6.44 18.32 -11.02
C GLU A 245 -5.30 17.93 -11.97
N SER A 246 -4.23 18.72 -11.99
CA SER A 246 -3.07 18.44 -12.83
C SER A 246 -2.35 17.16 -12.41
N ALA A 247 -2.23 16.92 -11.10
CA ALA A 247 -1.63 15.71 -10.55
C ALA A 247 -2.49 14.46 -10.80
N VAL A 248 -3.82 14.58 -10.69
CA VAL A 248 -4.77 13.52 -11.03
C VAL A 248 -4.64 13.14 -12.51
N ARG A 249 -4.66 14.13 -13.42
CA ARG A 249 -4.45 13.86 -14.86
C ARG A 249 -3.12 13.16 -15.13
N MET A 250 -2.05 13.58 -14.46
CA MET A 250 -0.74 12.91 -14.56
C MET A 250 -0.83 11.46 -14.09
N CYS A 251 -1.49 11.19 -12.97
CA CYS A 251 -1.69 9.82 -12.48
C CYS A 251 -2.46 8.96 -13.50
N ASP A 252 -3.53 9.47 -14.07
CA ASP A 252 -4.34 8.78 -15.07
C ASP A 252 -3.55 8.47 -16.35
N GLU A 253 -2.78 9.43 -16.85
CA GLU A 253 -1.92 9.24 -18.01
C GLU A 253 -0.88 8.16 -17.76
N VAL A 254 -0.20 8.22 -16.62
CA VAL A 254 0.84 7.24 -16.25
C VAL A 254 0.24 5.86 -16.05
N THR A 255 -0.84 5.73 -15.29
CA THR A 255 -1.46 4.42 -14.97
C THR A 255 -2.11 3.76 -16.19
N SER A 256 -2.55 4.56 -17.17
CA SER A 256 -3.06 4.07 -18.44
C SER A 256 -1.96 3.67 -19.44
N SER A 257 -0.70 4.00 -19.17
CA SER A 257 0.40 3.81 -20.10
C SER A 257 0.79 2.33 -20.28
N PRO A 258 1.29 1.95 -21.47
CA PRO A 258 1.87 0.61 -21.66
C PRO A 258 3.08 0.34 -20.77
N SER A 259 3.83 1.38 -20.41
CA SER A 259 5.00 1.30 -19.53
C SER A 259 4.61 0.88 -18.12
N TRP A 260 3.56 1.49 -17.58
CA TRP A 260 3.02 1.13 -16.27
C TRP A 260 2.47 -0.30 -16.24
N ARG A 261 1.66 -0.67 -17.25
CA ARG A 261 1.14 -2.04 -17.36
C ARG A 261 2.26 -3.10 -17.43
N ARG A 262 3.36 -2.80 -18.12
CA ARG A 262 4.54 -3.70 -18.15
C ARG A 262 5.22 -3.78 -16.79
N ALA A 263 5.36 -2.65 -16.09
CA ALA A 263 5.95 -2.61 -14.75
C ALA A 263 5.14 -3.44 -13.75
N CYS A 264 3.81 -3.28 -13.74
CA CYS A 264 2.91 -4.07 -12.89
C CYS A 264 3.04 -5.56 -13.18
N ARG A 265 2.95 -5.98 -14.44
CA ARG A 265 3.13 -7.40 -14.79
C ARG A 265 4.48 -7.98 -14.36
N LYS A 266 5.56 -7.21 -14.56
CA LYS A 266 6.92 -7.64 -14.15
C LYS A 266 7.06 -7.80 -12.64
N ALA A 267 6.38 -6.94 -11.89
CA ALA A 267 6.44 -6.92 -10.43
C ALA A 267 5.42 -7.88 -9.77
N GLY A 268 4.47 -8.43 -10.53
CA GLY A 268 3.37 -9.24 -10.00
C GLY A 268 2.22 -8.42 -9.39
N TRP A 269 2.22 -7.10 -9.59
CA TRP A 269 1.16 -6.23 -9.07
C TRP A 269 -0.09 -6.26 -9.92
N ILE A 270 -1.24 -6.14 -9.27
CA ILE A 270 -2.50 -5.83 -9.93
C ILE A 270 -2.55 -4.31 -10.14
N SER A 271 -2.73 -3.89 -11.40
CA SER A 271 -3.00 -2.48 -11.71
C SER A 271 -4.48 -2.20 -11.40
N ILE A 272 -4.74 -1.35 -10.43
CA ILE A 272 -6.09 -1.02 -9.95
C ILE A 272 -6.30 0.50 -9.86
N PRO A 273 -6.04 1.26 -10.95
CA PRO A 273 -6.13 2.71 -10.91
C PRO A 273 -7.55 3.15 -10.55
N LEU A 274 -7.61 4.13 -9.67
CA LEU A 274 -8.82 4.84 -9.29
C LEU A 274 -8.39 6.24 -8.84
N SER A 275 -8.88 7.29 -9.48
CA SER A 275 -8.31 8.63 -9.34
C SER A 275 -9.32 9.67 -8.89
N GLY A 276 -8.84 10.81 -8.44
CA GLY A 276 -9.65 11.98 -8.11
C GLY A 276 -10.65 11.72 -6.99
N ASP A 277 -11.88 12.19 -7.17
CA ASP A 277 -12.94 12.10 -6.17
C ASP A 277 -13.38 10.66 -5.92
N ASP A 278 -13.38 9.80 -6.93
CA ASP A 278 -13.68 8.38 -6.77
C ASP A 278 -12.65 7.70 -5.87
N PHE A 279 -11.37 8.04 -6.02
CA PHE A 279 -10.33 7.53 -5.12
C PHE A 279 -10.52 8.07 -3.70
N ARG A 280 -10.84 9.33 -3.53
CA ARG A 280 -11.10 9.92 -2.21
C ARG A 280 -12.26 9.24 -1.48
N LEU A 281 -13.37 8.99 -2.18
CA LEU A 281 -14.52 8.26 -1.64
C LEU A 281 -14.15 6.83 -1.25
N TRP A 282 -13.43 6.13 -2.13
CA TRP A 282 -12.94 4.79 -1.83
C TRP A 282 -12.00 4.78 -0.63
N LEU A 283 -11.06 5.73 -0.53
CA LEU A 283 -10.11 5.83 0.58
C LEU A 283 -10.83 6.09 1.91
N THR A 284 -11.91 6.90 1.91
CA THR A 284 -12.77 7.09 3.09
C THR A 284 -13.33 5.76 3.58
N SER A 285 -13.90 4.96 2.67
CA SER A 285 -14.41 3.63 3.01
C SER A 285 -13.30 2.67 3.48
N GLU A 286 -12.09 2.81 2.94
CA GLU A 286 -10.95 1.96 3.32
C GLU A 286 -10.41 2.32 4.70
N VAL A 287 -10.43 3.61 5.09
CA VAL A 287 -10.16 4.06 6.47
C VAL A 287 -11.14 3.39 7.43
N GLU A 288 -12.44 3.51 7.18
CA GLU A 288 -13.48 2.90 8.02
C GLU A 288 -13.34 1.38 8.13
N ARG A 289 -13.05 0.71 7.01
CA ARG A 289 -12.81 -0.73 6.96
C ARG A 289 -11.59 -1.14 7.79
N THR A 290 -10.46 -0.43 7.62
CA THR A 290 -9.23 -0.68 8.36
C THR A 290 -9.45 -0.50 9.86
N GLN A 291 -10.09 0.59 10.29
CA GLN A 291 -10.45 0.82 11.68
C GLN A 291 -11.36 -0.29 12.24
N ALA A 292 -12.33 -0.75 11.45
CA ALA A 292 -13.24 -1.82 11.87
C ALA A 292 -12.47 -3.13 12.13
N VAL A 293 -11.58 -3.52 11.21
CA VAL A 293 -10.77 -4.73 11.36
C VAL A 293 -9.81 -4.61 12.55
N LEU A 294 -9.15 -3.47 12.72
CA LEU A 294 -8.25 -3.23 13.85
C LEU A 294 -9.00 -3.30 15.20
N ARG A 295 -10.26 -2.82 15.27
CA ARG A 295 -11.12 -2.97 16.47
C ARG A 295 -11.53 -4.43 16.68
N ASP A 296 -11.90 -5.14 15.63
CA ASP A 296 -12.26 -6.56 15.68
C ASP A 296 -11.08 -7.41 16.18
N LEU A 297 -9.86 -7.06 15.80
CA LEU A 297 -8.61 -7.66 16.28
C LEU A 297 -8.21 -7.22 17.70
N GLY A 298 -8.94 -6.28 18.31
CA GLY A 298 -8.62 -5.74 19.62
C GLY A 298 -7.41 -4.80 19.68
N LEU A 299 -6.92 -4.35 18.52
CA LEU A 299 -5.78 -3.44 18.42
C LEU A 299 -6.18 -1.96 18.60
N LEU A 300 -7.46 -1.64 18.42
CA LEU A 300 -8.04 -0.32 18.73
C LEU A 300 -9.10 -0.46 19.82
N ALA A 301 -9.19 0.56 20.69
CA ALA A 301 -10.23 0.63 21.71
C ALA A 301 -11.63 0.64 21.04
N SER A 302 -12.57 -0.15 21.58
CA SER A 302 -13.95 -0.08 21.12
C SER A 302 -14.57 1.24 21.58
N THR A 303 -15.17 1.99 20.69
CA THR A 303 -15.88 3.26 21.00
C THR A 303 -17.06 3.09 21.95
N ARG A 304 -17.41 1.86 22.38
CA ARG A 304 -18.48 1.54 23.33
C ARG A 304 -18.05 1.53 24.81
N ALA A 305 -16.81 1.80 25.15
CA ALA A 305 -16.28 1.69 26.52
C ALA A 305 -16.17 3.02 27.26
N THR A 306 -16.94 4.04 26.91
CA THR A 306 -16.93 5.32 27.64
C THR A 306 -18.30 5.75 28.10
N THR A 307 -18.99 4.93 28.88
CA THR A 307 -20.06 5.44 29.74
C THR A 307 -20.31 4.49 30.91
N CYS A 308 -19.37 4.41 31.84
CA CYS A 308 -19.65 4.01 33.23
C CYS A 308 -18.45 4.39 34.12
N TRP A 309 -18.05 5.64 34.11
CA TRP A 309 -17.29 6.26 35.19
C TRP A 309 -18.11 7.47 35.66
N GLY A 310 -19.10 7.21 36.45
CA GLY A 310 -19.89 8.27 37.02
C GLY A 310 -21.01 7.72 37.87
N SER A 311 -20.80 7.67 39.15
CA SER A 311 -21.79 7.46 40.19
C SER A 311 -21.68 6.12 40.95
N CYS A 312 -20.60 5.98 41.72
CA CYS A 312 -20.75 5.41 43.05
C CYS A 312 -20.91 6.59 43.99
N GLY A 313 -22.16 7.09 44.07
CA GLY A 313 -22.57 8.05 45.07
C GLY A 313 -22.40 7.44 46.46
N ASN A 314 -21.78 8.19 47.33
CA ASN A 314 -21.82 8.03 48.79
C ASN A 314 -23.28 7.91 49.24
N GLY A 315 -23.58 6.90 49.97
CA GLY A 315 -24.80 6.74 50.73
C GLY A 315 -24.49 5.96 52.00
N HIS A 316 -24.24 6.72 53.08
CA HIS A 316 -24.29 6.38 54.53
C HIS A 316 -23.99 4.98 54.98
#